data_5f847f85eb265cb7e501f38bc2b620da
#
_entry.id   5f847f85eb265cb7e501f38bc2b620da
#
_cell.length_a   1.000
_cell.length_b   1.000
_cell.length_c   1.000
_cell.angle_alpha   90.00
_cell.angle_beta   90.00
_cell.angle_gamma   90.00
#
_symmetry.space_group_name_H-M   'P 1'
#
loop_
_entity.id
_entity.type
_entity.pdbx_description
1 polymer ?
#
loop_
_entity_poly.entity_id
_entity_poly.type
_entity_poly.pdbx_seq_one_letter_code
_entity_poly.pdbx_strand_id
1 'polypeptide(L)'
;LIERVRSGEYDVVTGSRWVPGAEADRPARRGIPSRGYNRLVRLFLRSDLLDHQCGFKAFDREALFDLLDDVEDEHWFWDTEVLVRAQRAGYRVAEFPVEWTPQGDSKVDLVRDVFGMGSQIVRTWWQLSVSPRLTRRVSMAAGSVLVFVALALMLVYLEPAAVLDAITGADPALVAVSGIVYLLSWPLRGLRYRDILSRLDYEGDTWFLTGAIFISQTGNLVFPARAGDAVRAYVVKARRSIPYPTGFASLAVERVFDLLSITVLGGSVLLGLVATGGTDEVVAAIAADVGTITIGGETLNPAAAAETAMGVAAGVGLVAILAVAVIVVNARRDTNLVRRGVRAISNDSYAEYVAGVIERFVGDVERVVSDRGAFLRVGLGSLAIWSLDVVTALIVFAAFGIEVTPYLTAVAFFAVSVGNLAKILPLSPGGIGLYEGAFTIIVVGLTANPALTALVALGIAIVDHAVKNLVTIAGGLASMAWLNVSLTTAVAETEEASASAAETGDEAA
;
A
#
# COMPACT_ATOMS: atom_id res chain seq x y z
N LEU A 1 44.51 15.07 -1.73
CA LEU A 1 43.41 14.52 -0.95
C LEU A 1 43.93 13.76 0.28
N ILE A 2 44.81 12.77 0.11
CA ILE A 2 45.32 11.90 1.18
C ILE A 2 46.01 12.69 2.30
N GLU A 3 46.80 13.70 1.99
CA GLU A 3 47.49 14.52 3.01
C GLU A 3 46.52 15.26 3.93
N ARG A 4 45.38 15.72 3.42
CA ARG A 4 44.35 16.43 4.20
C ARG A 4 43.55 15.50 5.13
N VAL A 5 43.37 14.27 4.73
CA VAL A 5 42.81 13.25 5.64
C VAL A 5 43.86 12.88 6.71
N ARG A 6 45.12 12.67 6.33
CA ARG A 6 46.21 12.36 7.27
C ARG A 6 46.52 13.47 8.27
N SER A 7 46.28 14.72 7.90
CA SER A 7 46.48 15.86 8.82
C SER A 7 45.34 15.95 9.85
N GLY A 8 44.27 15.15 9.71
CA GLY A 8 43.10 15.22 10.58
C GLY A 8 42.23 16.47 10.36
N GLU A 9 42.42 17.18 9.24
CA GLU A 9 41.62 18.36 8.90
C GLU A 9 40.23 17.96 8.45
N TYR A 10 40.13 16.86 7.67
CA TYR A 10 38.86 16.29 7.18
C TYR A 10 38.84 14.79 7.35
N ASP A 11 37.62 14.27 7.57
CA ASP A 11 37.37 12.83 7.71
C ASP A 11 37.11 12.20 6.34
N VAL A 12 36.51 12.98 5.42
CA VAL A 12 36.22 12.57 4.03
C VAL A 12 36.60 13.71 3.08
N VAL A 13 37.32 13.39 2.03
CA VAL A 13 37.69 14.35 1.00
C VAL A 13 37.32 13.80 -0.37
N THR A 14 36.58 14.58 -1.16
CA THR A 14 36.15 14.19 -2.52
C THR A 14 36.64 15.20 -3.55
N GLY A 15 37.00 14.73 -4.73
CA GLY A 15 37.23 15.59 -5.88
C GLY A 15 35.92 16.16 -6.39
N SER A 16 35.96 17.36 -6.95
CA SER A 16 34.78 17.98 -7.53
C SER A 16 35.08 18.64 -8.86
N ARG A 17 34.25 18.41 -9.82
CA ARG A 17 34.31 18.99 -11.16
C ARG A 17 33.50 20.29 -11.26
N TRP A 18 32.86 20.70 -10.15
CA TRP A 18 31.93 21.83 -10.12
C TRP A 18 32.33 22.95 -9.16
N VAL A 19 33.36 22.73 -8.33
CA VAL A 19 33.89 23.80 -7.46
C VAL A 19 34.77 24.80 -8.24
N PRO A 20 34.89 26.03 -7.77
CA PRO A 20 35.79 27.02 -8.38
C PRO A 20 37.21 26.49 -8.47
N GLY A 21 37.89 26.68 -9.62
CA GLY A 21 39.22 26.18 -9.87
C GLY A 21 39.31 24.76 -10.45
N ALA A 22 38.18 24.08 -10.66
CA ALA A 22 38.16 22.81 -11.37
C ALA A 22 38.28 23.02 -12.89
N GLU A 23 39.19 22.26 -13.51
CA GLU A 23 39.38 22.25 -14.96
C GLU A 23 38.72 20.99 -15.54
N ALA A 24 37.43 21.08 -15.89
CA ALA A 24 36.68 19.99 -16.45
C ALA A 24 36.09 20.36 -17.82
N ASP A 25 36.66 19.82 -18.89
CA ASP A 25 36.09 19.95 -20.24
C ASP A 25 34.97 18.91 -20.41
N ARG A 26 33.72 19.37 -20.21
CA ARG A 26 32.54 18.51 -20.33
C ARG A 26 31.63 18.93 -21.47
N PRO A 27 31.37 18.04 -22.45
CA PRO A 27 30.35 18.27 -23.46
C PRO A 27 28.98 18.53 -22.80
N ALA A 28 28.19 19.47 -23.33
CA ALA A 28 26.92 19.89 -22.74
C ALA A 28 25.95 18.71 -22.51
N ARG A 29 25.94 17.72 -23.40
CA ARG A 29 25.10 16.50 -23.25
C ARG A 29 25.42 15.65 -22.04
N ARG A 30 26.63 15.76 -21.46
CA ARG A 30 27.04 15.08 -20.20
C ARG A 30 26.96 16.01 -19.00
N GLY A 31 27.17 17.30 -19.21
CA GLY A 31 27.16 18.30 -18.15
C GLY A 31 25.75 18.57 -17.61
N ILE A 32 24.74 18.64 -18.48
CA ILE A 32 23.35 18.94 -18.09
C ILE A 32 22.76 17.83 -17.18
N PRO A 33 22.78 16.53 -17.55
CA PRO A 33 22.27 15.47 -16.68
C PRO A 33 23.00 15.40 -15.33
N SER A 34 24.33 15.53 -15.31
CA SER A 34 25.13 15.52 -14.09
C SER A 34 24.80 16.68 -13.15
N ARG A 35 24.60 17.90 -13.69
CA ARG A 35 24.16 19.04 -12.86
C ARG A 35 22.75 18.84 -12.33
N GLY A 36 21.85 18.31 -13.15
CA GLY A 36 20.47 17.96 -12.76
C GLY A 36 20.46 16.95 -11.61
N TYR A 37 21.24 15.89 -11.74
CA TYR A 37 21.41 14.87 -10.71
C TYR A 37 21.92 15.47 -9.39
N ASN A 38 23.05 16.17 -9.41
CA ASN A 38 23.62 16.79 -8.21
C ASN A 38 22.65 17.80 -7.56
N ARG A 39 21.84 18.50 -8.38
CA ARG A 39 20.81 19.40 -7.85
C ARG A 39 19.69 18.63 -7.13
N LEU A 40 19.25 17.48 -7.66
CA LEU A 40 18.27 16.61 -7.02
C LEU A 40 18.82 16.05 -5.71
N VAL A 41 20.06 15.55 -5.69
CA VAL A 41 20.70 15.04 -4.47
C VAL A 41 20.73 16.15 -3.40
N ARG A 42 21.18 17.35 -3.75
CA ARG A 42 21.21 18.49 -2.81
C ARG A 42 19.82 18.84 -2.28
N LEU A 43 18.80 18.83 -3.15
CA LEU A 43 17.43 19.18 -2.78
C LEU A 43 16.81 18.15 -1.86
N PHE A 44 16.87 16.86 -2.23
CA PHE A 44 16.19 15.80 -1.50
C PHE A 44 17.01 15.29 -0.30
N LEU A 45 18.32 15.12 -0.47
CA LEU A 45 19.19 14.58 0.57
C LEU A 45 19.86 15.65 1.43
N ARG A 46 19.64 16.94 1.11
CA ARG A 46 20.17 18.10 1.84
C ARG A 46 21.70 18.06 1.97
N SER A 47 22.37 17.71 0.89
CA SER A 47 23.82 17.72 0.80
C SER A 47 24.31 19.10 0.39
N ASP A 48 25.45 19.53 0.94
CA ASP A 48 26.10 20.79 0.58
C ASP A 48 27.08 20.63 -0.57
N LEU A 49 27.41 19.40 -0.96
CA LEU A 49 28.40 19.10 -2.00
C LEU A 49 27.87 19.44 -3.40
N LEU A 50 28.80 19.81 -4.29
CA LEU A 50 28.49 20.14 -5.69
C LEU A 50 28.66 18.93 -6.62
N ASP A 51 29.51 17.96 -6.28
CA ASP A 51 29.77 16.76 -7.07
C ASP A 51 29.79 15.47 -6.24
N HIS A 52 28.74 14.69 -6.37
CA HIS A 52 28.60 13.42 -5.64
C HIS A 52 29.14 12.21 -6.40
N GLN A 53 29.46 12.37 -7.69
CA GLN A 53 29.83 11.28 -8.59
C GLN A 53 31.30 11.32 -9.01
N CYS A 54 32.16 12.08 -8.34
CA CYS A 54 33.57 12.05 -8.61
C CYS A 54 34.22 10.85 -7.93
N GLY A 55 34.77 9.91 -8.69
CA GLY A 55 35.43 8.71 -8.16
C GLY A 55 36.74 8.99 -7.38
N PHE A 56 37.19 10.24 -7.33
CA PHE A 56 38.39 10.64 -6.60
C PHE A 56 38.04 10.98 -5.16
N LYS A 57 38.20 10.02 -4.25
CA LYS A 57 37.86 10.16 -2.83
C LYS A 57 38.98 9.66 -1.93
N ALA A 58 39.08 10.24 -0.76
CA ALA A 58 39.91 9.74 0.34
C ALA A 58 39.10 9.81 1.64
N PHE A 59 39.22 8.78 2.43
CA PHE A 59 38.51 8.62 3.70
C PHE A 59 39.50 8.39 4.82
N ASP A 60 39.16 8.89 6.00
CA ASP A 60 39.72 8.35 7.21
C ASP A 60 39.24 6.89 7.36
N ARG A 61 40.07 6.01 7.89
CA ARG A 61 39.77 4.59 7.94
C ARG A 61 38.61 4.30 8.87
N GLU A 62 38.61 4.90 10.06
CA GLU A 62 37.57 4.65 11.07
C GLU A 62 36.22 5.20 10.58
N ALA A 63 36.22 6.42 10.03
CA ALA A 63 35.05 7.04 9.45
C ALA A 63 34.45 6.21 8.29
N LEU A 64 35.32 5.63 7.44
CA LEU A 64 34.83 4.79 6.34
C LEU A 64 34.16 3.53 6.86
N PHE A 65 34.77 2.80 7.79
CA PHE A 65 34.21 1.55 8.30
C PHE A 65 32.92 1.78 9.08
N ASP A 66 32.80 2.89 9.81
CA ASP A 66 31.57 3.28 10.49
C ASP A 66 30.41 3.61 9.51
N LEU A 67 30.75 4.15 8.33
CA LEU A 67 29.78 4.48 7.30
C LEU A 67 29.35 3.28 6.45
N LEU A 68 30.23 2.28 6.28
CA LEU A 68 29.96 1.13 5.40
C LEU A 68 28.80 0.29 5.88
N ASP A 69 28.57 0.19 7.19
CA ASP A 69 27.46 -0.58 7.77
C ASP A 69 26.10 0.00 7.36
N ASP A 70 26.06 1.29 7.03
CA ASP A 70 24.84 2.00 6.64
C ASP A 70 24.67 2.16 5.11
N VAL A 71 25.72 1.95 4.30
CA VAL A 71 25.70 2.15 2.84
C VAL A 71 25.20 0.90 2.15
N GLU A 72 24.02 0.98 1.51
CA GLU A 72 23.36 -0.17 0.87
C GLU A 72 23.66 -0.32 -0.62
N ASP A 73 24.08 0.77 -1.32
CA ASP A 73 24.32 0.71 -2.76
C ASP A 73 25.75 0.23 -3.07
N GLU A 74 25.89 -0.79 -3.90
CA GLU A 74 27.17 -1.36 -4.32
C GLU A 74 27.64 -0.88 -5.71
N HIS A 75 26.85 0.05 -6.36
CA HIS A 75 27.07 0.43 -7.76
C HIS A 75 27.24 1.95 -7.93
N TRP A 76 26.51 2.53 -8.90
CA TRP A 76 26.67 3.92 -9.29
C TRP A 76 26.23 4.96 -8.26
N PHE A 77 25.38 4.58 -7.33
CA PHE A 77 24.87 5.48 -6.29
C PHE A 77 25.74 5.43 -5.02
N TRP A 78 26.60 4.44 -4.84
CA TRP A 78 27.47 4.28 -3.69
C TRP A 78 28.24 5.57 -3.35
N ASP A 79 28.84 6.18 -4.38
CA ASP A 79 29.57 7.45 -4.25
C ASP A 79 28.73 8.57 -3.63
N THR A 80 27.46 8.63 -3.99
CA THR A 80 26.51 9.63 -3.48
C THR A 80 26.08 9.27 -2.07
N GLU A 81 25.72 8.01 -1.84
CA GLU A 81 25.20 7.54 -0.56
C GLU A 81 26.22 7.71 0.56
N VAL A 82 27.46 7.28 0.36
CA VAL A 82 28.51 7.40 1.37
C VAL A 82 28.79 8.86 1.74
N LEU A 83 28.84 9.78 0.76
CA LEU A 83 29.06 11.19 1.01
C LEU A 83 27.91 11.86 1.76
N VAL A 84 26.66 11.52 1.40
CA VAL A 84 25.48 12.04 2.07
C VAL A 84 25.39 11.52 3.51
N ARG A 85 25.66 10.23 3.72
CA ARG A 85 25.69 9.63 5.06
C ARG A 85 26.79 10.24 5.92
N ALA A 86 27.99 10.44 5.36
CA ALA A 86 29.08 11.12 6.05
C ALA A 86 28.67 12.53 6.54
N GLN A 87 28.05 13.35 5.68
CA GLN A 87 27.57 14.68 6.08
C GLN A 87 26.47 14.58 7.15
N ARG A 88 25.57 13.59 7.05
CA ARG A 88 24.49 13.40 8.03
C ARG A 88 24.97 12.88 9.38
N ALA A 89 26.02 12.06 9.41
CA ALA A 89 26.68 11.59 10.61
C ALA A 89 27.55 12.68 11.29
N GLY A 90 27.74 13.82 10.60
CA GLY A 90 28.51 14.95 11.14
C GLY A 90 30.00 14.88 10.88
N TYR A 91 30.46 14.00 10.00
CA TYR A 91 31.85 13.96 9.54
C TYR A 91 32.20 15.21 8.73
N ARG A 92 33.46 15.62 8.81
CA ARG A 92 33.98 16.77 8.08
C ARG A 92 34.30 16.36 6.64
N VAL A 93 33.38 16.70 5.74
CA VAL A 93 33.46 16.38 4.31
C VAL A 93 33.86 17.63 3.53
N ALA A 94 34.89 17.53 2.67
CA ALA A 94 35.31 18.65 1.82
C ALA A 94 35.46 18.25 0.35
N GLU A 95 35.13 19.19 -0.54
CA GLU A 95 35.35 19.10 -1.97
C GLU A 95 36.60 19.87 -2.41
N PHE A 96 37.36 19.31 -3.34
CA PHE A 96 38.54 19.95 -3.94
C PHE A 96 38.46 19.90 -5.46
N PRO A 97 38.93 20.96 -6.14
CA PRO A 97 38.95 21.02 -7.58
C PRO A 97 39.80 19.89 -8.17
N VAL A 98 39.32 19.28 -9.24
CA VAL A 98 40.04 18.26 -10.00
C VAL A 98 40.13 18.66 -11.47
N GLU A 99 41.24 18.30 -12.10
CA GLU A 99 41.36 18.30 -13.56
C GLU A 99 40.75 17.02 -14.11
N TRP A 100 39.81 17.15 -15.04
CA TRP A 100 39.14 16.00 -15.62
C TRP A 100 38.97 16.14 -17.13
N THR A 101 39.49 15.19 -17.86
CA THR A 101 39.31 15.07 -19.31
C THR A 101 38.57 13.83 -19.70
N PRO A 102 37.59 13.90 -20.62
CA PRO A 102 36.81 12.74 -21.02
C PRO A 102 37.67 11.71 -21.74
N GLN A 103 37.68 10.46 -21.26
CA GLN A 103 38.29 9.32 -21.92
C GLN A 103 37.24 8.44 -22.54
N GLY A 104 37.04 8.51 -23.84
CA GLY A 104 36.14 7.65 -24.62
C GLY A 104 34.66 7.96 -24.54
N ASP A 105 33.82 7.08 -25.13
CA ASP A 105 32.36 7.19 -25.13
C ASP A 105 31.76 6.77 -23.80
N SER A 106 30.64 7.43 -23.44
CA SER A 106 29.90 7.12 -22.23
C SER A 106 29.17 5.78 -22.38
N LYS A 107 29.34 4.89 -21.41
CA LYS A 107 28.55 3.65 -21.28
C LYS A 107 27.20 3.87 -20.54
N VAL A 108 26.85 5.12 -20.24
CA VAL A 108 25.64 5.48 -19.47
C VAL A 108 24.43 5.41 -20.38
N ASP A 109 23.47 4.52 -20.07
CA ASP A 109 22.13 4.51 -20.63
C ASP A 109 21.28 5.56 -19.92
N LEU A 110 21.02 6.68 -20.59
CA LEU A 110 20.41 7.85 -19.98
C LEU A 110 19.06 7.57 -19.32
N VAL A 111 18.22 6.74 -19.94
CA VAL A 111 16.87 6.43 -19.42
C VAL A 111 16.98 5.48 -18.23
N ARG A 112 17.75 4.43 -18.36
CA ARG A 112 17.91 3.37 -17.36
C ARG A 112 18.62 3.86 -16.11
N ASP A 113 19.75 4.59 -16.29
CA ASP A 113 20.56 5.07 -15.18
C ASP A 113 19.87 6.25 -14.45
N VAL A 114 19.10 7.09 -15.17
CA VAL A 114 18.31 8.17 -14.54
C VAL A 114 17.22 7.61 -13.64
N PHE A 115 16.49 6.57 -14.09
CA PHE A 115 15.49 5.93 -13.24
C PHE A 115 16.12 5.21 -12.05
N GLY A 116 17.22 4.46 -12.25
CA GLY A 116 17.94 3.78 -11.18
C GLY A 116 18.42 4.78 -10.12
N MET A 117 19.18 5.79 -10.50
CA MET A 117 19.68 6.82 -9.59
C MET A 117 18.57 7.66 -8.95
N GLY A 118 17.46 7.91 -9.67
CA GLY A 118 16.29 8.60 -9.13
C GLY A 118 15.62 7.81 -8.01
N SER A 119 15.45 6.50 -8.18
CA SER A 119 14.88 5.61 -7.16
C SER A 119 15.77 5.56 -5.89
N GLN A 120 17.08 5.55 -6.05
CA GLN A 120 18.03 5.57 -4.94
C GLN A 120 18.01 6.90 -4.16
N ILE A 121 17.85 8.04 -4.84
CA ILE A 121 17.61 9.33 -4.17
C ILE A 121 16.35 9.28 -3.30
N VAL A 122 15.25 8.72 -3.84
CA VAL A 122 13.99 8.60 -3.11
C VAL A 122 14.13 7.63 -1.92
N ARG A 123 14.79 6.48 -2.10
CA ARG A 123 15.09 5.52 -1.02
C ARG A 123 15.86 6.20 0.12
N THR A 124 17.00 6.79 -0.20
CA THR A 124 17.89 7.44 0.78
C THR A 124 17.19 8.63 1.46
N TRP A 125 16.41 9.41 0.71
CA TRP A 125 15.55 10.46 1.29
C TRP A 125 14.54 9.91 2.27
N TRP A 126 13.87 8.82 1.91
CA TRP A 126 12.92 8.14 2.80
C TRP A 126 13.61 7.69 4.08
N GLN A 127 14.73 6.97 3.97
CA GLN A 127 15.49 6.47 5.11
C GLN A 127 16.01 7.58 6.02
N LEU A 128 16.63 8.62 5.45
CA LEU A 128 17.28 9.68 6.23
C LEU A 128 16.34 10.80 6.71
N SER A 129 15.22 11.02 6.02
CA SER A 129 14.37 12.19 6.28
C SER A 129 12.94 11.86 6.71
N VAL A 130 12.36 10.76 6.22
CA VAL A 130 10.97 10.41 6.46
C VAL A 130 10.84 9.32 7.53
N SER A 131 11.51 8.17 7.31
CA SER A 131 11.42 7.03 8.22
C SER A 131 11.71 7.36 9.69
N PRO A 132 12.77 8.13 10.04
CA PRO A 132 13.03 8.48 11.44
C PRO A 132 11.95 9.36 12.09
N ARG A 133 11.16 10.08 11.26
CA ARG A 133 10.07 10.95 11.71
C ARG A 133 8.73 10.25 11.80
N LEU A 134 8.55 9.14 11.10
CA LEU A 134 7.34 8.33 11.13
C LEU A 134 7.27 7.47 12.38
N THR A 135 7.40 8.11 13.54
CA THR A 135 7.16 7.42 14.80
C THR A 135 5.68 7.04 14.90
N ARG A 136 5.37 5.97 15.65
CA ARG A 136 3.98 5.56 15.94
C ARG A 136 3.12 6.73 16.42
N ARG A 137 3.68 7.63 17.24
CA ARG A 137 2.98 8.83 17.75
C ARG A 137 2.62 9.79 16.63
N VAL A 138 3.52 10.03 15.67
CA VAL A 138 3.28 10.93 14.52
C VAL A 138 2.25 10.34 13.59
N SER A 139 2.31 9.04 13.28
CA SER A 139 1.32 8.35 12.44
C SER A 139 -0.07 8.37 13.09
N MET A 140 -0.15 8.11 14.41
CA MET A 140 -1.41 8.21 15.16
C MET A 140 -1.95 9.63 15.17
N ALA A 141 -1.10 10.64 15.43
CA ALA A 141 -1.51 12.04 15.43
C ALA A 141 -2.01 12.50 14.07
N ALA A 142 -1.27 12.17 13.00
CA ALA A 142 -1.67 12.50 11.63
C ALA A 142 -3.00 11.83 11.25
N GLY A 143 -3.16 10.53 11.55
CA GLY A 143 -4.42 9.80 11.35
C GLY A 143 -5.57 10.44 12.15
N SER A 144 -5.34 10.77 13.42
CA SER A 144 -6.35 11.44 14.26
C SER A 144 -6.75 12.80 13.70
N VAL A 145 -5.78 13.63 13.29
CA VAL A 145 -6.06 14.93 12.66
C VAL A 145 -6.91 14.76 11.41
N LEU A 146 -6.60 13.77 10.58
CA LEU A 146 -7.35 13.50 9.34
C LEU A 146 -8.80 13.06 9.63
N VAL A 147 -9.00 12.22 10.66
CA VAL A 147 -10.33 11.84 11.16
C VAL A 147 -11.07 13.06 11.68
N PHE A 148 -10.42 13.91 12.50
CA PHE A 148 -11.03 15.13 13.00
C PHE A 148 -11.40 16.10 11.88
N VAL A 149 -10.55 16.27 10.86
CA VAL A 149 -10.85 17.09 9.68
C VAL A 149 -12.04 16.51 8.91
N ALA A 150 -12.07 15.20 8.67
CA ALA A 150 -13.19 14.54 8.00
C ALA A 150 -14.51 14.69 8.79
N LEU A 151 -14.46 14.50 10.11
CA LEU A 151 -15.61 14.71 10.99
C LEU A 151 -16.04 16.18 11.02
N ALA A 152 -15.10 17.13 11.07
CA ALA A 152 -15.41 18.56 11.03
C ALA A 152 -16.06 18.97 9.70
N LEU A 153 -15.55 18.47 8.57
CA LEU A 153 -16.17 18.68 7.26
C LEU A 153 -17.58 18.08 7.22
N MET A 154 -17.74 16.88 7.78
CA MET A 154 -19.04 16.24 7.88
C MET A 154 -20.02 17.05 8.74
N LEU A 155 -19.58 17.62 9.86
CA LEU A 155 -20.39 18.51 10.72
C LEU A 155 -20.78 19.82 10.04
N VAL A 156 -19.94 20.33 9.10
CA VAL A 156 -20.22 21.56 8.34
C VAL A 156 -21.23 21.31 7.20
N TYR A 157 -21.16 20.15 6.54
CA TYR A 157 -21.97 19.83 5.37
C TYR A 157 -23.21 18.97 5.65
N LEU A 158 -23.24 18.27 6.81
CA LEU A 158 -24.32 17.37 7.19
C LEU A 158 -24.77 17.73 8.61
N GLU A 159 -26.07 17.80 8.82
CA GLU A 159 -26.67 17.99 10.16
C GLU A 159 -26.52 16.67 10.95
N PRO A 160 -25.69 16.61 12.03
CA PRO A 160 -25.47 15.37 12.79
C PRO A 160 -26.75 14.76 13.36
N ALA A 161 -27.70 15.62 13.74
CA ALA A 161 -29.00 15.19 14.24
C ALA A 161 -29.77 14.42 13.17
N ALA A 162 -29.78 14.89 11.92
CA ALA A 162 -30.46 14.21 10.84
C ALA A 162 -29.78 12.87 10.44
N VAL A 163 -28.44 12.78 10.56
CA VAL A 163 -27.73 11.49 10.41
C VAL A 163 -28.13 10.52 11.50
N LEU A 164 -28.19 11.00 12.76
CA LEU A 164 -28.59 10.18 13.90
C LEU A 164 -30.04 9.72 13.77
N ASP A 165 -30.96 10.59 13.36
CA ASP A 165 -32.35 10.25 13.11
C ASP A 165 -32.49 9.19 12.00
N ALA A 166 -31.73 9.32 10.92
CA ALA A 166 -31.70 8.30 9.87
C ALA A 166 -31.22 6.92 10.39
N ILE A 167 -30.15 6.93 11.22
CA ILE A 167 -29.62 5.70 11.81
C ILE A 167 -30.61 5.08 12.80
N THR A 168 -31.25 5.88 13.66
CA THR A 168 -32.22 5.40 14.65
C THR A 168 -33.53 4.94 14.01
N GLY A 169 -33.84 5.40 12.80
CA GLY A 169 -34.96 4.94 11.99
C GLY A 169 -34.74 3.58 11.31
N ALA A 170 -33.52 3.06 11.29
CA ALA A 170 -33.21 1.77 10.69
C ALA A 170 -33.81 0.61 11.50
N ASP A 171 -34.32 -0.44 10.80
CA ASP A 171 -34.86 -1.66 11.43
C ASP A 171 -33.76 -2.41 12.21
N PRO A 172 -33.79 -2.44 13.55
CA PRO A 172 -32.74 -3.05 14.37
C PRO A 172 -32.64 -4.58 14.17
N ALA A 173 -33.75 -5.26 13.76
CA ALA A 173 -33.74 -6.69 13.50
C ALA A 173 -32.91 -6.99 12.24
N LEU A 174 -33.07 -6.21 11.17
CA LEU A 174 -32.28 -6.34 9.96
C LEU A 174 -30.80 -5.97 10.21
N VAL A 175 -30.53 -4.94 11.02
CA VAL A 175 -29.16 -4.60 11.44
C VAL A 175 -28.50 -5.77 12.20
N ALA A 176 -29.23 -6.43 13.11
CA ALA A 176 -28.73 -7.62 13.79
C ALA A 176 -28.48 -8.80 12.83
N VAL A 177 -29.40 -9.02 11.87
CA VAL A 177 -29.23 -10.05 10.83
C VAL A 177 -28.00 -9.78 9.99
N SER A 178 -27.72 -8.52 9.62
CA SER A 178 -26.52 -8.14 8.88
C SER A 178 -25.25 -8.54 9.63
N GLY A 179 -25.21 -8.32 10.95
CA GLY A 179 -24.11 -8.74 11.82
C GLY A 179 -23.92 -10.26 11.85
N ILE A 180 -25.00 -11.02 11.91
CA ILE A 180 -24.95 -12.50 11.85
C ILE A 180 -24.41 -12.96 10.50
N VAL A 181 -24.88 -12.40 9.40
CA VAL A 181 -24.38 -12.72 8.05
C VAL A 181 -22.89 -12.41 7.92
N TYR A 182 -22.46 -11.25 8.42
CA TYR A 182 -21.04 -10.91 8.45
C TYR A 182 -20.22 -11.90 9.29
N LEU A 183 -20.75 -12.31 10.46
CA LEU A 183 -20.09 -13.30 11.31
C LEU A 183 -19.91 -14.65 10.60
N LEU A 184 -20.83 -15.07 9.72
CA LEU A 184 -20.68 -16.30 8.92
C LEU A 184 -19.50 -16.25 7.95
N SER A 185 -19.00 -15.07 7.57
CA SER A 185 -17.81 -14.94 6.72
C SER A 185 -16.51 -15.34 7.44
N TRP A 186 -16.48 -15.34 8.78
CA TRP A 186 -15.25 -15.53 9.55
C TRP A 186 -14.69 -16.95 9.51
N PRO A 187 -15.48 -18.00 9.68
CA PRO A 187 -15.00 -19.36 9.47
C PRO A 187 -14.48 -19.60 8.05
N LEU A 188 -15.10 -18.95 7.04
CA LEU A 188 -14.61 -19.02 5.65
C LEU A 188 -13.25 -18.37 5.49
N ARG A 189 -12.98 -17.25 6.20
CA ARG A 189 -11.64 -16.62 6.25
C ARG A 189 -10.62 -17.57 6.87
N GLY A 190 -10.98 -18.25 7.97
CA GLY A 190 -10.14 -19.28 8.60
C GLY A 190 -9.85 -20.47 7.70
N LEU A 191 -10.85 -20.98 6.99
CA LEU A 191 -10.70 -22.06 6.01
C LEU A 191 -9.77 -21.63 4.86
N ARG A 192 -9.99 -20.44 4.30
CA ARG A 192 -9.13 -19.89 3.25
C ARG A 192 -7.68 -19.77 3.71
N TYR A 193 -7.46 -19.23 4.91
CA TYR A 193 -6.13 -19.06 5.46
C TYR A 193 -5.44 -20.41 5.71
N ARG A 194 -6.18 -21.40 6.20
CA ARG A 194 -5.69 -22.78 6.32
C ARG A 194 -5.25 -23.35 4.98
N ASP A 195 -6.07 -23.17 3.93
CA ASP A 195 -5.77 -23.69 2.60
C ASP A 195 -4.53 -22.99 1.99
N ILE A 196 -4.32 -21.70 2.27
CA ILE A 196 -3.10 -20.99 1.88
C ILE A 196 -1.88 -21.55 2.61
N LEU A 197 -1.92 -21.67 3.95
CA LEU A 197 -0.82 -22.18 4.76
C LEU A 197 -0.46 -23.62 4.39
N SER A 198 -1.44 -24.45 4.07
CA SER A 198 -1.18 -25.84 3.68
C SER A 198 -0.38 -25.96 2.38
N ARG A 199 -0.38 -24.92 1.52
CA ARG A 199 0.44 -24.84 0.31
C ARG A 199 1.82 -24.26 0.55
N LEU A 200 2.01 -23.69 1.72
CA LEU A 200 3.32 -23.23 2.22
C LEU A 200 3.93 -24.25 3.19
N ASP A 201 3.44 -25.53 3.14
CA ASP A 201 3.87 -26.66 3.95
C ASP A 201 3.63 -26.52 5.47
N TYR A 202 2.58 -25.75 5.85
CA TYR A 202 2.18 -25.60 7.24
C TYR A 202 0.73 -26.04 7.49
N GLU A 203 0.54 -26.85 8.53
CA GLU A 203 -0.80 -27.26 8.96
C GLU A 203 -1.34 -26.31 10.04
N GLY A 204 -2.65 -26.03 9.99
CA GLY A 204 -3.33 -25.19 10.96
C GLY A 204 -4.78 -25.62 11.18
N ASP A 205 -5.23 -25.57 12.43
CA ASP A 205 -6.65 -25.73 12.74
C ASP A 205 -7.45 -24.50 12.30
N THR A 206 -8.58 -24.74 11.63
CA THR A 206 -9.43 -23.67 11.09
C THR A 206 -9.89 -22.68 12.16
N TRP A 207 -10.30 -23.15 13.32
CA TRP A 207 -10.82 -22.29 14.39
C TRP A 207 -9.71 -21.44 15.00
N PHE A 208 -8.51 -22.04 15.23
CA PHE A 208 -7.33 -21.29 15.63
C PHE A 208 -7.01 -20.19 14.64
N LEU A 209 -6.99 -20.50 13.34
CA LEU A 209 -6.69 -19.52 12.29
C LEU A 209 -7.78 -18.43 12.17
N THR A 210 -9.06 -18.80 12.37
CA THR A 210 -10.15 -17.83 12.47
C THR A 210 -9.91 -16.86 13.64
N GLY A 211 -9.53 -17.37 14.80
CA GLY A 211 -9.17 -16.56 15.96
C GLY A 211 -7.97 -15.64 15.70
N ALA A 212 -6.92 -16.15 15.05
CA ALA A 212 -5.76 -15.35 14.66
C ALA A 212 -6.14 -14.20 13.70
N ILE A 213 -7.07 -14.45 12.76
CA ILE A 213 -7.59 -13.40 11.86
C ILE A 213 -8.40 -12.37 12.65
N PHE A 214 -9.26 -12.78 13.58
CA PHE A 214 -10.01 -11.86 14.43
C PHE A 214 -9.08 -10.94 15.22
N ILE A 215 -8.04 -11.48 15.85
CA ILE A 215 -7.04 -10.70 16.59
C ILE A 215 -6.34 -9.71 15.66
N SER A 216 -5.90 -10.16 14.47
CA SER A 216 -5.27 -9.34 13.45
C SER A 216 -6.16 -8.18 13.00
N GLN A 217 -7.42 -8.48 12.63
CA GLN A 217 -8.33 -7.44 12.17
C GLN A 217 -8.72 -6.46 13.28
N THR A 218 -8.86 -6.93 14.53
CA THR A 218 -9.02 -6.05 15.69
C THR A 218 -7.79 -5.17 15.88
N GLY A 219 -6.59 -5.72 15.70
CA GLY A 219 -5.35 -4.94 15.69
C GLY A 219 -5.36 -3.86 14.60
N ASN A 220 -5.86 -4.16 13.41
CA ASN A 220 -5.99 -3.18 12.31
C ASN A 220 -7.00 -2.06 12.61
N LEU A 221 -7.99 -2.29 13.50
CA LEU A 221 -8.91 -1.25 13.96
C LEU A 221 -8.29 -0.32 15.02
N VAL A 222 -7.37 -0.85 15.83
CA VAL A 222 -6.76 -0.13 16.96
C VAL A 222 -5.47 0.56 16.56
N PHE A 223 -4.64 -0.11 15.74
CA PHE A 223 -3.32 0.39 15.34
C PHE A 223 -3.33 0.97 13.92
N PRO A 224 -2.56 2.05 13.68
CA PRO A 224 -2.41 2.59 12.32
C PRO A 224 -1.58 1.64 11.44
N ALA A 225 -1.56 1.93 10.13
CA ALA A 225 -0.72 1.26 9.14
C ALA A 225 -0.90 -0.27 9.08
N ARG A 226 -2.08 -0.79 9.48
CA ARG A 226 -2.40 -2.23 9.46
C ARG A 226 -1.44 -3.10 10.28
N ALA A 227 -0.97 -2.58 11.41
CA ALA A 227 -0.07 -3.31 12.30
C ALA A 227 -0.67 -4.64 12.83
N GLY A 228 -2.00 -4.80 12.78
CA GLY A 228 -2.65 -6.08 13.08
C GLY A 228 -2.25 -7.22 12.15
N ASP A 229 -1.81 -6.94 10.91
CA ASP A 229 -1.31 -7.98 10.01
C ASP A 229 0.02 -8.55 10.54
N ALA A 230 0.88 -7.73 11.15
CA ALA A 230 2.08 -8.18 11.87
C ALA A 230 1.72 -8.99 13.14
N VAL A 231 0.67 -8.57 13.86
CA VAL A 231 0.13 -9.35 15.00
C VAL A 231 -0.30 -10.75 14.55
N ARG A 232 -0.89 -10.91 13.35
CA ARG A 232 -1.24 -12.25 12.83
C ARG A 232 0.01 -13.11 12.65
N ALA A 233 1.03 -12.56 12.01
CA ALA A 233 2.30 -13.27 11.81
C ALA A 233 2.92 -13.71 13.18
N TYR A 234 2.85 -12.83 14.19
CA TYR A 234 3.26 -13.15 15.55
C TYR A 234 2.45 -14.31 16.16
N VAL A 235 1.11 -14.23 16.11
CA VAL A 235 0.23 -15.25 16.71
C VAL A 235 0.48 -16.63 16.11
N VAL A 236 0.62 -16.73 14.78
CA VAL A 236 0.89 -18.02 14.13
C VAL A 236 2.30 -18.51 14.40
N LYS A 237 3.31 -17.62 14.55
CA LYS A 237 4.66 -17.99 14.98
C LYS A 237 4.65 -18.50 16.43
N ALA A 238 4.10 -17.74 17.36
CA ALA A 238 4.13 -18.05 18.79
C ALA A 238 3.36 -19.34 19.14
N ARG A 239 2.29 -19.67 18.38
CA ARG A 239 1.40 -20.80 18.70
C ARG A 239 1.55 -22.00 17.77
N ARG A 240 2.14 -21.84 16.59
CA ARG A 240 2.30 -22.89 15.58
C ARG A 240 3.70 -22.97 14.98
N SER A 241 4.65 -22.20 15.49
CA SER A 241 6.04 -22.16 15.00
C SER A 241 6.16 -21.85 13.50
N ILE A 242 5.17 -21.13 12.93
CA ILE A 242 5.21 -20.69 11.54
C ILE A 242 6.12 -19.46 11.46
N PRO A 243 7.19 -19.48 10.65
CA PRO A 243 8.14 -18.37 10.56
C PRO A 243 7.47 -17.08 10.09
N TYR A 244 7.98 -15.92 10.53
CA TYR A 244 7.47 -14.61 10.11
C TYR A 244 7.40 -14.44 8.59
N PRO A 245 8.44 -14.81 7.80
CA PRO A 245 8.37 -14.68 6.35
C PRO A 245 7.16 -15.41 5.75
N THR A 246 6.87 -16.64 6.20
CA THR A 246 5.71 -17.41 5.76
C THR A 246 4.40 -16.78 6.20
N GLY A 247 4.35 -16.24 7.42
CA GLY A 247 3.20 -15.48 7.91
C GLY A 247 2.87 -14.28 7.02
N PHE A 248 3.88 -13.49 6.64
CA PHE A 248 3.70 -12.36 5.73
C PHE A 248 3.40 -12.79 4.29
N ALA A 249 4.04 -13.84 3.79
CA ALA A 249 3.77 -14.39 2.47
C ALA A 249 2.31 -14.85 2.34
N SER A 250 1.78 -15.53 3.36
CA SER A 250 0.38 -15.96 3.37
C SER A 250 -0.61 -14.80 3.34
N LEU A 251 -0.30 -13.67 4.02
CA LEU A 251 -1.08 -12.44 3.95
C LEU A 251 -1.06 -11.83 2.54
N ALA A 252 0.10 -11.85 1.92
CA ALA A 252 0.27 -11.34 0.57
C ALA A 252 -0.55 -12.14 -0.46
N VAL A 253 -0.52 -13.47 -0.37
CA VAL A 253 -1.38 -14.37 -1.18
C VAL A 253 -2.85 -14.04 -0.96
N GLU A 254 -3.28 -13.88 0.30
CA GLU A 254 -4.65 -13.48 0.64
C GLU A 254 -5.06 -12.19 -0.08
N ARG A 255 -4.20 -11.15 -0.11
CA ARG A 255 -4.46 -9.89 -0.80
C ARG A 255 -4.60 -10.04 -2.30
N VAL A 256 -3.80 -10.89 -2.93
CA VAL A 256 -3.93 -11.18 -4.38
C VAL A 256 -5.30 -11.78 -4.67
N PHE A 257 -5.75 -12.76 -3.89
CA PHE A 257 -7.07 -13.36 -4.07
C PHE A 257 -8.23 -12.41 -3.73
N ASP A 258 -8.06 -11.51 -2.77
CA ASP A 258 -9.03 -10.44 -2.47
C ASP A 258 -9.17 -9.50 -3.68
N LEU A 259 -8.06 -9.00 -4.24
CA LEU A 259 -8.07 -8.15 -5.43
C LEU A 259 -8.65 -8.87 -6.64
N LEU A 260 -8.30 -10.14 -6.86
CA LEU A 260 -8.86 -10.95 -7.92
C LEU A 260 -10.38 -11.10 -7.77
N SER A 261 -10.86 -11.36 -6.56
CA SER A 261 -12.30 -11.50 -6.28
C SER A 261 -13.05 -10.20 -6.54
N ILE A 262 -12.54 -9.07 -6.08
CA ILE A 262 -13.11 -7.74 -6.34
C ILE A 262 -13.15 -7.48 -7.86
N THR A 263 -12.07 -7.80 -8.57
CA THR A 263 -11.99 -7.60 -10.01
C THR A 263 -12.98 -8.48 -10.77
N VAL A 264 -13.11 -9.75 -10.40
CA VAL A 264 -14.06 -10.69 -11.04
C VAL A 264 -15.50 -10.25 -10.78
N LEU A 265 -15.83 -9.93 -9.54
CA LEU A 265 -17.17 -9.46 -9.17
C LEU A 265 -17.47 -8.10 -9.82
N GLY A 266 -16.54 -7.12 -9.74
CA GLY A 266 -16.72 -5.81 -10.37
C GLY A 266 -16.79 -5.86 -11.88
N GLY A 267 -15.93 -6.67 -12.49
CA GLY A 267 -15.95 -6.90 -13.93
C GLY A 267 -17.25 -7.55 -14.40
N SER A 268 -17.81 -8.53 -13.64
CA SER A 268 -19.09 -9.16 -13.99
C SER A 268 -20.26 -8.19 -13.86
N VAL A 269 -20.25 -7.31 -12.84
CA VAL A 269 -21.26 -6.25 -12.69
C VAL A 269 -21.16 -5.25 -13.84
N LEU A 270 -19.97 -4.78 -14.17
CA LEU A 270 -19.76 -3.84 -15.27
C LEU A 270 -20.18 -4.44 -16.62
N LEU A 271 -19.82 -5.69 -16.88
CA LEU A 271 -20.26 -6.42 -18.08
C LEU A 271 -21.79 -6.59 -18.12
N GLY A 272 -22.41 -6.85 -16.99
CA GLY A 272 -23.87 -6.92 -16.88
C GLY A 272 -24.53 -5.58 -17.21
N LEU A 273 -24.01 -4.46 -16.68
CA LEU A 273 -24.50 -3.12 -17.00
C LEU A 273 -24.35 -2.78 -18.49
N VAL A 274 -23.20 -3.08 -19.08
CA VAL A 274 -22.98 -2.88 -20.52
C VAL A 274 -23.91 -3.74 -21.36
N ALA A 275 -24.07 -5.03 -21.02
CA ALA A 275 -24.93 -5.96 -21.78
C ALA A 275 -26.42 -5.62 -21.70
N THR A 276 -26.86 -4.98 -20.63
CA THR A 276 -28.26 -4.58 -20.41
C THR A 276 -28.57 -3.16 -20.88
N GLY A 277 -27.56 -2.42 -21.39
CA GLY A 277 -27.71 -0.99 -21.74
C GLY A 277 -27.81 -0.05 -20.52
N GLY A 278 -27.56 -0.58 -19.30
CA GLY A 278 -27.66 0.18 -18.06
C GLY A 278 -26.60 1.26 -17.89
N THR A 279 -25.56 1.27 -18.73
CA THR A 279 -24.53 2.34 -18.74
C THR A 279 -25.11 3.71 -19.10
N ASP A 280 -26.04 3.76 -20.05
CA ASP A 280 -26.67 5.01 -20.47
C ASP A 280 -27.61 5.55 -19.36
N GLU A 281 -28.28 4.67 -18.63
CA GLU A 281 -29.10 5.01 -17.47
C GLU A 281 -28.23 5.54 -16.32
N VAL A 282 -27.07 4.94 -16.06
CA VAL A 282 -26.11 5.40 -15.05
C VAL A 282 -25.56 6.78 -15.40
N VAL A 283 -25.14 6.99 -16.65
CA VAL A 283 -24.64 8.29 -17.13
C VAL A 283 -25.72 9.36 -17.05
N ALA A 284 -26.96 9.02 -17.46
CA ALA A 284 -28.10 9.93 -17.38
C ALA A 284 -28.47 10.28 -15.94
N ALA A 285 -28.43 9.29 -15.02
CA ALA A 285 -28.70 9.47 -13.61
C ALA A 285 -27.67 10.41 -12.95
N ILE A 286 -26.38 10.17 -13.19
CA ILE A 286 -25.30 11.03 -12.68
C ILE A 286 -25.43 12.46 -13.27
N ALA A 287 -25.76 12.58 -14.56
CA ALA A 287 -25.93 13.87 -15.22
C ALA A 287 -27.16 14.66 -14.70
N ALA A 288 -28.19 13.97 -14.25
CA ALA A 288 -29.39 14.60 -13.72
C ALA A 288 -29.26 15.09 -12.27
N ASP A 289 -28.49 14.38 -11.46
CA ASP A 289 -28.39 14.62 -10.00
C ASP A 289 -27.22 15.56 -9.64
N VAL A 290 -26.14 15.50 -10.38
CA VAL A 290 -25.00 16.41 -10.24
C VAL A 290 -25.26 17.64 -11.11
N GLY A 291 -25.99 18.62 -10.58
CA GLY A 291 -26.15 19.91 -11.24
C GLY A 291 -24.79 20.47 -11.69
N THR A 292 -24.76 21.36 -12.66
CA THR A 292 -23.53 21.95 -13.23
C THR A 292 -22.57 22.42 -12.13
N ILE A 293 -21.47 21.66 -11.92
CA ILE A 293 -20.42 22.05 -10.98
C ILE A 293 -19.52 23.05 -11.69
N THR A 294 -19.48 24.29 -11.23
CA THR A 294 -18.56 25.31 -11.71
C THR A 294 -17.37 25.46 -10.79
N ILE A 295 -16.18 25.04 -11.24
CA ILE A 295 -14.92 25.23 -10.52
C ILE A 295 -14.05 26.18 -11.33
N GLY A 296 -13.70 27.33 -10.75
CA GLY A 296 -12.79 28.28 -11.38
C GLY A 296 -13.33 28.95 -12.68
N GLY A 297 -14.66 28.93 -12.88
CA GLY A 297 -15.29 29.52 -14.08
C GLY A 297 -15.50 28.54 -15.25
N GLU A 298 -15.02 27.29 -15.12
CA GLU A 298 -15.33 26.20 -16.05
C GLU A 298 -16.48 25.31 -15.51
N THR A 299 -17.48 25.10 -16.37
CA THR A 299 -18.57 24.14 -16.07
C THR A 299 -18.15 22.74 -16.43
N LEU A 300 -17.98 21.89 -15.41
CA LEU A 300 -17.76 20.46 -15.62
C LEU A 300 -19.07 19.84 -16.11
N ASN A 301 -19.00 19.12 -17.23
CA ASN A 301 -20.10 18.31 -17.72
C ASN A 301 -20.18 17.01 -16.91
N PRO A 302 -21.23 16.79 -16.10
CA PRO A 302 -21.34 15.61 -15.23
C PRO A 302 -21.33 14.29 -16.02
N ALA A 303 -21.89 14.25 -17.21
CA ALA A 303 -21.89 13.07 -18.07
C ALA A 303 -20.46 12.71 -18.52
N ALA A 304 -19.66 13.71 -18.95
CA ALA A 304 -18.26 13.49 -19.32
C ALA A 304 -17.40 13.06 -18.12
N ALA A 305 -17.68 13.58 -16.92
CA ALA A 305 -17.02 13.16 -15.68
C ALA A 305 -17.37 11.70 -15.33
N ALA A 306 -18.63 11.30 -15.50
CA ALA A 306 -19.08 9.92 -15.27
C ALA A 306 -18.47 8.94 -16.28
N GLU A 307 -18.45 9.27 -17.56
CA GLU A 307 -17.77 8.47 -18.60
C GLU A 307 -16.29 8.32 -18.31
N THR A 308 -15.62 9.40 -17.89
CA THR A 308 -14.21 9.38 -17.50
C THR A 308 -13.99 8.49 -16.28
N ALA A 309 -14.83 8.60 -15.25
CA ALA A 309 -14.75 7.76 -14.04
C ALA A 309 -14.96 6.28 -14.35
N MET A 310 -15.94 5.95 -15.20
CA MET A 310 -16.16 4.58 -15.68
C MET A 310 -14.99 4.08 -16.52
N GLY A 311 -14.42 4.90 -17.40
CA GLY A 311 -13.23 4.58 -18.18
C GLY A 311 -12.02 4.30 -17.30
N VAL A 312 -11.79 5.14 -16.28
CA VAL A 312 -10.73 4.92 -15.27
C VAL A 312 -10.97 3.64 -14.50
N ALA A 313 -12.19 3.39 -14.01
CA ALA A 313 -12.53 2.17 -13.29
C ALA A 313 -12.33 0.91 -14.16
N ALA A 314 -12.76 0.94 -15.42
CA ALA A 314 -12.53 -0.13 -16.38
C ALA A 314 -11.03 -0.33 -16.68
N GLY A 315 -10.26 0.76 -16.82
CA GLY A 315 -8.82 0.72 -17.00
C GLY A 315 -8.09 0.10 -15.81
N VAL A 316 -8.44 0.49 -14.58
CA VAL A 316 -7.89 -0.11 -13.35
C VAL A 316 -8.26 -1.58 -13.26
N GLY A 317 -9.51 -1.95 -13.56
CA GLY A 317 -9.96 -3.34 -13.61
C GLY A 317 -9.18 -4.17 -14.64
N LEU A 318 -8.96 -3.63 -15.83
CA LEU A 318 -8.17 -4.27 -16.88
C LEU A 318 -6.70 -4.47 -16.45
N VAL A 319 -6.08 -3.45 -15.86
CA VAL A 319 -4.70 -3.54 -15.33
C VAL A 319 -4.62 -4.62 -14.23
N ALA A 320 -5.60 -4.70 -13.33
CA ALA A 320 -5.65 -5.73 -12.30
C ALA A 320 -5.81 -7.14 -12.92
N ILE A 321 -6.68 -7.31 -13.92
CA ILE A 321 -6.83 -8.57 -14.65
C ILE A 321 -5.53 -8.97 -15.35
N LEU A 322 -4.88 -8.02 -16.03
CA LEU A 322 -3.60 -8.26 -16.70
C LEU A 322 -2.49 -8.63 -15.72
N ALA A 323 -2.42 -7.94 -14.57
CA ALA A 323 -1.45 -8.27 -13.51
C ALA A 323 -1.66 -9.70 -13.00
N VAL A 324 -2.90 -10.10 -12.72
CA VAL A 324 -3.23 -11.48 -12.32
C VAL A 324 -2.93 -12.47 -13.45
N ALA A 325 -3.28 -12.13 -14.68
CA ALA A 325 -2.98 -12.99 -15.84
C ALA A 325 -1.46 -13.19 -16.01
N VAL A 326 -0.66 -12.14 -15.82
CA VAL A 326 0.81 -12.23 -15.85
C VAL A 326 1.31 -13.15 -14.73
N ILE A 327 0.82 -13.01 -13.49
CA ILE A 327 1.18 -13.89 -12.38
C ILE A 327 0.83 -15.35 -12.71
N VAL A 328 -0.39 -15.61 -13.18
CA VAL A 328 -0.86 -16.97 -13.54
C VAL A 328 -0.07 -17.57 -14.70
N VAL A 329 0.25 -16.77 -15.72
CA VAL A 329 1.04 -17.22 -16.89
C VAL A 329 2.49 -17.48 -16.48
N ASN A 330 3.07 -16.60 -15.64
CA ASN A 330 4.42 -16.76 -15.12
C ASN A 330 4.53 -18.06 -14.30
N ALA A 331 3.56 -18.30 -13.40
CA ALA A 331 3.44 -19.52 -12.61
C ALA A 331 3.36 -20.81 -13.45
N ARG A 332 2.72 -20.73 -14.62
CA ARG A 332 2.52 -21.91 -15.50
C ARG A 332 3.67 -22.16 -16.48
N ARG A 333 4.48 -21.15 -16.79
CA ARG A 333 5.50 -21.21 -17.84
C ARG A 333 6.92 -21.23 -17.33
N ASP A 334 7.13 -21.18 -16.02
CA ASP A 334 8.45 -21.07 -15.38
C ASP A 334 9.31 -19.94 -16.01
N THR A 335 8.64 -18.85 -16.41
CA THR A 335 9.27 -17.70 -17.07
C THR A 335 9.47 -16.58 -16.07
N ASN A 336 10.71 -16.16 -15.88
CA ASN A 336 11.05 -15.08 -14.94
C ASN A 336 10.76 -13.70 -15.55
N LEU A 337 9.45 -13.41 -15.80
CA LEU A 337 8.99 -12.16 -16.42
C LEU A 337 9.24 -10.95 -15.51
N VAL A 338 9.16 -11.14 -14.18
CA VAL A 338 9.40 -10.08 -13.19
C VAL A 338 10.84 -9.60 -13.30
N ARG A 339 11.81 -10.51 -13.20
CA ARG A 339 13.23 -10.15 -13.31
C ARG A 339 13.58 -9.56 -14.67
N ARG A 340 12.99 -10.07 -15.77
CA ARG A 340 13.13 -9.47 -17.10
C ARG A 340 12.59 -8.04 -17.14
N GLY A 341 11.41 -7.79 -16.56
CA GLY A 341 10.80 -6.48 -16.49
C GLY A 341 11.63 -5.50 -15.67
N VAL A 342 12.06 -5.90 -14.48
CA VAL A 342 12.90 -5.07 -13.59
C VAL A 342 14.26 -4.79 -14.25
N ARG A 343 14.93 -5.79 -14.81
CA ARG A 343 16.20 -5.61 -15.53
C ARG A 343 16.09 -4.81 -16.83
N ALA A 344 14.89 -4.70 -17.40
CA ALA A 344 14.64 -3.80 -18.53
C ALA A 344 14.63 -2.33 -18.10
N ILE A 345 14.31 -2.06 -16.82
CA ILE A 345 14.23 -0.71 -16.24
C ILE A 345 15.55 -0.32 -15.57
N SER A 346 16.13 -1.19 -14.76
CA SER A 346 17.40 -0.95 -14.07
C SER A 346 18.16 -2.27 -13.79
N ASN A 347 19.51 -2.17 -13.66
CA ASN A 347 20.38 -3.29 -13.29
C ASN A 347 21.18 -2.97 -12.01
N ASP A 348 20.78 -1.99 -11.22
CA ASP A 348 21.46 -1.71 -9.96
C ASP A 348 21.10 -2.73 -8.87
N SER A 349 21.84 -2.73 -7.77
CA SER A 349 21.64 -3.64 -6.64
C SER A 349 20.25 -3.51 -6.03
N TYR A 350 19.71 -2.28 -5.99
CA TYR A 350 18.36 -2.03 -5.48
C TYR A 350 17.27 -2.61 -6.41
N ALA A 351 17.46 -2.50 -7.71
CA ALA A 351 16.56 -3.12 -8.68
C ALA A 351 16.61 -4.66 -8.55
N GLU A 352 17.78 -5.25 -8.31
CA GLU A 352 17.90 -6.69 -8.02
C GLU A 352 17.28 -7.07 -6.68
N TYR A 353 17.45 -6.28 -5.63
CA TYR A 353 16.76 -6.45 -4.35
C TYR A 353 15.23 -6.41 -4.51
N VAL A 354 14.71 -5.38 -5.18
CA VAL A 354 13.28 -5.24 -5.48
C VAL A 354 12.79 -6.43 -6.31
N ALA A 355 13.54 -6.83 -7.33
CA ALA A 355 13.23 -8.02 -8.13
C ALA A 355 13.17 -9.27 -7.25
N GLY A 356 14.13 -9.47 -6.36
CA GLY A 356 14.17 -10.60 -5.43
C GLY A 356 12.99 -10.61 -4.43
N VAL A 357 12.57 -9.44 -3.93
CA VAL A 357 11.38 -9.32 -3.08
C VAL A 357 10.12 -9.68 -3.86
N ILE A 358 9.96 -9.14 -5.08
CA ILE A 358 8.81 -9.43 -5.94
C ILE A 358 8.82 -10.91 -6.36
N GLU A 359 9.98 -11.49 -6.67
CA GLU A 359 10.09 -12.91 -7.03
C GLU A 359 9.70 -13.84 -5.88
N ARG A 360 10.13 -13.57 -4.65
CA ARG A 360 9.69 -14.33 -3.49
C ARG A 360 8.18 -14.24 -3.31
N PHE A 361 7.62 -13.04 -3.38
CA PHE A 361 6.19 -12.81 -3.33
C PHE A 361 5.44 -13.56 -4.44
N VAL A 362 5.90 -13.44 -5.69
CA VAL A 362 5.33 -14.14 -6.85
C VAL A 362 5.45 -15.65 -6.67
N GLY A 363 6.59 -16.15 -6.21
CA GLY A 363 6.81 -17.57 -5.95
C GLY A 363 5.83 -18.16 -4.92
N ASP A 364 5.51 -17.42 -3.87
CA ASP A 364 4.53 -17.87 -2.86
C ASP A 364 3.10 -17.87 -3.42
N VAL A 365 2.76 -16.89 -4.25
CA VAL A 365 1.49 -16.88 -5.00
C VAL A 365 1.45 -18.04 -6.01
N GLU A 366 2.55 -18.28 -6.73
CA GLU A 366 2.68 -19.35 -7.71
C GLU A 366 2.44 -20.74 -7.10
N ARG A 367 2.93 -21.01 -5.90
CA ARG A 367 2.69 -22.29 -5.19
C ARG A 367 1.20 -22.55 -4.98
N VAL A 368 0.43 -21.51 -4.65
CA VAL A 368 -1.03 -21.63 -4.46
C VAL A 368 -1.76 -21.71 -5.81
N VAL A 369 -1.32 -20.94 -6.81
CA VAL A 369 -1.97 -20.83 -8.13
C VAL A 369 -1.67 -22.05 -9.01
N SER A 370 -0.51 -22.68 -8.88
CA SER A 370 -0.12 -23.86 -9.67
C SER A 370 -0.98 -25.10 -9.38
N ASP A 371 -1.46 -25.25 -8.15
CA ASP A 371 -2.42 -26.29 -7.81
C ASP A 371 -3.85 -25.83 -8.10
N ARG A 372 -4.49 -26.44 -9.11
CA ARG A 372 -5.86 -26.10 -9.52
C ARG A 372 -6.88 -26.25 -8.38
N GLY A 373 -6.71 -27.26 -7.52
CA GLY A 373 -7.61 -27.48 -6.41
C GLY A 373 -7.48 -26.40 -5.32
N ALA A 374 -6.26 -26.00 -4.99
CA ALA A 374 -6.00 -24.91 -4.06
C ALA A 374 -6.49 -23.57 -4.62
N PHE A 375 -6.15 -23.27 -5.87
CA PHE A 375 -6.60 -22.05 -6.55
C PHE A 375 -8.13 -21.91 -6.51
N LEU A 376 -8.86 -22.98 -6.83
CA LEU A 376 -10.31 -22.96 -6.80
C LEU A 376 -10.87 -22.82 -5.37
N ARG A 377 -10.33 -23.54 -4.39
CA ARG A 377 -10.80 -23.43 -2.99
C ARG A 377 -10.54 -22.03 -2.42
N VAL A 378 -9.33 -21.50 -2.59
CA VAL A 378 -8.97 -20.17 -2.10
C VAL A 378 -9.75 -19.09 -2.85
N GLY A 379 -9.88 -19.21 -4.18
CA GLY A 379 -10.64 -18.28 -5.01
C GLY A 379 -12.13 -18.27 -4.70
N LEU A 380 -12.78 -19.45 -4.65
CA LEU A 380 -14.19 -19.55 -4.29
C LEU A 380 -14.44 -19.11 -2.85
N GLY A 381 -13.51 -19.41 -1.92
CA GLY A 381 -13.57 -18.91 -0.56
C GLY A 381 -13.51 -17.39 -0.50
N SER A 382 -12.63 -16.77 -1.29
CA SER A 382 -12.53 -15.31 -1.40
C SER A 382 -13.80 -14.70 -2.00
N LEU A 383 -14.32 -15.27 -3.09
CA LEU A 383 -15.59 -14.83 -3.69
C LEU A 383 -16.74 -14.92 -2.70
N ALA A 384 -16.86 -16.02 -1.94
CA ALA A 384 -17.91 -16.19 -0.93
C ALA A 384 -17.77 -15.15 0.20
N ILE A 385 -16.56 -14.89 0.68
CA ILE A 385 -16.29 -13.88 1.71
C ILE A 385 -16.73 -12.49 1.22
N TRP A 386 -16.33 -12.09 0.01
CA TRP A 386 -16.69 -10.79 -0.58
C TRP A 386 -18.19 -10.69 -0.88
N SER A 387 -18.82 -11.79 -1.35
CA SER A 387 -20.27 -11.83 -1.55
C SER A 387 -21.02 -11.63 -0.24
N LEU A 388 -20.58 -12.28 0.85
CA LEU A 388 -21.20 -12.07 2.17
C LEU A 388 -21.00 -10.64 2.69
N ASP A 389 -19.87 -10.02 2.40
CA ASP A 389 -19.59 -8.62 2.76
C ASP A 389 -20.57 -7.66 2.06
N VAL A 390 -20.87 -7.91 0.79
CA VAL A 390 -21.89 -7.17 0.00
C VAL A 390 -23.30 -7.46 0.51
N VAL A 391 -23.64 -8.73 0.77
CA VAL A 391 -24.95 -9.12 1.32
C VAL A 391 -25.20 -8.44 2.66
N THR A 392 -24.17 -8.31 3.51
CA THR A 392 -24.25 -7.54 4.76
C THR A 392 -24.70 -6.11 4.50
N ALA A 393 -24.07 -5.41 3.54
CA ALA A 393 -24.44 -4.05 3.17
C ALA A 393 -25.87 -3.98 2.59
N LEU A 394 -26.27 -4.94 1.73
CA LEU A 394 -27.63 -4.98 1.16
C LEU A 394 -28.71 -5.14 2.24
N ILE A 395 -28.44 -5.93 3.29
CA ILE A 395 -29.35 -6.05 4.43
C ILE A 395 -29.44 -4.72 5.18
N VAL A 396 -28.33 -3.97 5.29
CA VAL A 396 -28.36 -2.63 5.89
C VAL A 396 -29.15 -1.66 5.01
N PHE A 397 -29.02 -1.69 3.67
CA PHE A 397 -29.91 -0.93 2.79
C PHE A 397 -31.39 -1.24 3.06
N ALA A 398 -31.74 -2.53 3.17
CA ALA A 398 -33.10 -2.93 3.50
C ALA A 398 -33.52 -2.44 4.89
N ALA A 399 -32.64 -2.39 5.87
CA ALA A 399 -32.90 -1.84 7.20
C ALA A 399 -33.30 -0.36 7.18
N PHE A 400 -32.78 0.38 6.19
CA PHE A 400 -33.19 1.79 5.93
C PHE A 400 -34.43 1.92 5.03
N GLY A 401 -35.13 0.81 4.74
CA GLY A 401 -36.31 0.81 3.89
C GLY A 401 -36.05 0.95 2.40
N ILE A 402 -34.80 0.77 1.97
CA ILE A 402 -34.41 0.84 0.56
C ILE A 402 -34.67 -0.52 -0.10
N GLU A 403 -35.41 -0.53 -1.20
CA GLU A 403 -35.69 -1.73 -1.96
C GLU A 403 -34.41 -2.28 -2.62
N VAL A 404 -34.11 -3.56 -2.39
CA VAL A 404 -32.94 -4.23 -2.95
C VAL A 404 -33.24 -4.70 -4.37
N THR A 405 -32.80 -3.92 -5.33
CA THR A 405 -32.89 -4.24 -6.77
C THR A 405 -31.59 -4.85 -7.28
N PRO A 406 -31.58 -5.52 -8.46
CA PRO A 406 -30.34 -5.97 -9.09
C PRO A 406 -29.35 -4.82 -9.34
N TYR A 407 -29.86 -3.64 -9.70
CA TYR A 407 -29.06 -2.44 -9.88
C TYR A 407 -28.41 -1.97 -8.57
N LEU A 408 -29.20 -1.86 -7.49
CA LEU A 408 -28.67 -1.52 -6.17
C LEU A 408 -27.64 -2.54 -5.69
N THR A 409 -27.83 -3.83 -6.02
CA THR A 409 -26.84 -4.88 -5.72
C THR A 409 -25.50 -4.60 -6.39
N ALA A 410 -25.52 -4.14 -7.65
CA ALA A 410 -24.32 -3.72 -8.36
C ALA A 410 -23.66 -2.51 -7.69
N VAL A 411 -24.44 -1.48 -7.38
CA VAL A 411 -23.95 -0.27 -6.69
C VAL A 411 -23.38 -0.60 -5.32
N ALA A 412 -24.07 -1.40 -4.51
CA ALA A 412 -23.60 -1.85 -3.19
C ALA A 412 -22.27 -2.60 -3.29
N PHE A 413 -22.11 -3.45 -4.32
CA PHE A 413 -20.86 -4.13 -4.59
C PHE A 413 -19.70 -3.12 -4.81
N PHE A 414 -19.91 -2.11 -5.68
CA PHE A 414 -18.89 -1.08 -5.91
C PHE A 414 -18.63 -0.25 -4.66
N ALA A 415 -19.68 0.16 -3.94
CA ALA A 415 -19.55 0.96 -2.72
C ALA A 415 -18.75 0.23 -1.64
N VAL A 416 -19.03 -1.05 -1.39
CA VAL A 416 -18.30 -1.90 -0.45
C VAL A 416 -16.86 -2.12 -0.91
N SER A 417 -16.66 -2.37 -2.21
CA SER A 417 -15.32 -2.61 -2.77
C SER A 417 -14.43 -1.38 -2.67
N VAL A 418 -14.92 -0.20 -3.08
CA VAL A 418 -14.17 1.05 -3.02
C VAL A 418 -13.98 1.50 -1.58
N GLY A 419 -14.98 1.35 -0.72
CA GLY A 419 -14.87 1.60 0.71
C GLY A 419 -13.77 0.74 1.37
N ASN A 420 -13.73 -0.57 1.07
CA ASN A 420 -12.67 -1.44 1.57
C ASN A 420 -11.28 -1.12 0.98
N LEU A 421 -11.22 -0.68 -0.28
CA LEU A 421 -9.96 -0.21 -0.89
C LEU A 421 -9.47 1.08 -0.22
N ALA A 422 -10.35 2.01 0.11
CA ALA A 422 -10.01 3.24 0.82
C ALA A 422 -9.38 2.97 2.20
N LYS A 423 -9.78 1.89 2.89
CA LYS A 423 -9.18 1.44 4.17
C LYS A 423 -7.72 0.96 4.05
N ILE A 424 -7.21 0.71 2.84
CA ILE A 424 -5.80 0.34 2.63
C ILE A 424 -4.89 1.53 2.91
N LEU A 425 -5.38 2.76 2.69
CA LEU A 425 -4.65 3.96 3.02
C LEU A 425 -4.47 4.05 4.55
N PRO A 426 -3.24 4.16 5.05
CA PRO A 426 -2.95 4.15 6.49
C PRO A 426 -3.24 5.51 7.16
N LEU A 427 -4.36 6.14 6.79
CA LEU A 427 -4.69 7.50 7.18
C LEU A 427 -5.55 7.56 8.45
N SER A 428 -6.34 6.50 8.73
CA SER A 428 -7.17 6.44 9.94
C SER A 428 -7.23 5.02 10.52
N PRO A 429 -7.32 4.88 11.85
CA PRO A 429 -7.55 3.58 12.47
C PRO A 429 -8.85 2.97 11.97
N GLY A 430 -8.79 1.72 11.53
CA GLY A 430 -9.97 1.01 11.00
C GLY A 430 -10.57 1.56 9.71
N GLY A 431 -9.96 2.61 9.10
CA GLY A 431 -10.49 3.26 7.91
C GLY A 431 -11.73 4.13 8.16
N ILE A 432 -11.98 4.53 9.43
CA ILE A 432 -13.10 5.41 9.79
C ILE A 432 -12.98 6.73 9.03
N GLY A 433 -14.10 7.18 8.45
CA GLY A 433 -14.20 8.35 7.59
C GLY A 433 -13.84 8.05 6.12
N LEU A 434 -12.87 7.18 5.85
CA LEU A 434 -12.46 6.80 4.49
C LEU A 434 -13.47 5.83 3.87
N TYR A 435 -13.88 4.83 4.64
CA TYR A 435 -14.90 3.87 4.19
C TYR A 435 -16.22 4.56 3.92
N GLU A 436 -16.71 5.31 4.92
CA GLU A 436 -18.00 5.99 4.87
C GLU A 436 -18.05 7.01 3.73
N GLY A 437 -16.99 7.81 3.57
CA GLY A 437 -16.90 8.79 2.49
C GLY A 437 -16.89 8.14 1.11
N ALA A 438 -16.04 7.13 0.91
CA ALA A 438 -15.93 6.42 -0.35
C ALA A 438 -17.23 5.69 -0.70
N PHE A 439 -17.82 4.98 0.27
CA PHE A 439 -19.11 4.30 0.10
C PHE A 439 -20.22 5.28 -0.29
N THR A 440 -20.35 6.38 0.45
CA THR A 440 -21.38 7.40 0.20
C THR A 440 -21.25 8.01 -1.19
N ILE A 441 -20.04 8.38 -1.60
CA ILE A 441 -19.78 8.94 -2.94
C ILE A 441 -20.22 7.97 -4.04
N ILE A 442 -19.90 6.68 -3.90
CA ILE A 442 -20.29 5.67 -4.89
C ILE A 442 -21.81 5.48 -4.91
N VAL A 443 -22.44 5.36 -3.73
CA VAL A 443 -23.90 5.19 -3.66
C VAL A 443 -24.64 6.38 -4.26
N VAL A 444 -24.31 7.58 -3.84
CA VAL A 444 -24.97 8.81 -4.36
C VAL A 444 -24.65 9.01 -5.84
N GLY A 445 -23.39 8.83 -6.23
CA GLY A 445 -22.96 9.07 -7.62
C GLY A 445 -23.47 8.04 -8.62
N LEU A 446 -23.85 6.85 -8.18
CA LEU A 446 -24.34 5.79 -9.07
C LEU A 446 -25.83 5.49 -8.91
N THR A 447 -26.58 6.18 -8.03
CA THR A 447 -28.03 5.95 -7.89
C THR A 447 -28.80 7.23 -8.11
N ALA A 448 -29.80 7.19 -8.98
CA ALA A 448 -30.80 8.25 -9.14
C ALA A 448 -32.02 8.02 -8.21
N ASN A 449 -31.87 7.28 -7.12
CA ASN A 449 -32.96 7.02 -6.19
C ASN A 449 -33.13 8.20 -5.22
N PRO A 450 -34.26 8.94 -5.28
CA PRO A 450 -34.50 10.08 -4.39
C PRO A 450 -34.48 9.74 -2.90
N ALA A 451 -34.69 8.48 -2.55
CA ALA A 451 -34.61 8.00 -1.16
C ALA A 451 -33.15 7.83 -0.68
N LEU A 452 -32.17 7.70 -1.60
CA LEU A 452 -30.76 7.56 -1.30
C LEU A 452 -30.01 8.90 -1.33
N THR A 453 -30.48 9.84 -0.51
CA THR A 453 -29.77 11.10 -0.30
C THR A 453 -28.38 10.86 0.28
N ALA A 454 -27.48 11.83 0.17
CA ALA A 454 -26.14 11.74 0.76
C ALA A 454 -26.19 11.41 2.28
N LEU A 455 -27.20 11.92 2.98
CA LEU A 455 -27.41 11.68 4.40
C LEU A 455 -27.80 10.23 4.68
N VAL A 456 -28.75 9.67 3.92
CA VAL A 456 -29.19 8.27 4.06
C VAL A 456 -28.04 7.33 3.67
N ALA A 457 -27.36 7.58 2.56
CA ALA A 457 -26.21 6.79 2.12
C ALA A 457 -25.09 6.77 3.15
N LEU A 458 -24.81 7.92 3.79
CA LEU A 458 -23.84 8.01 4.87
C LEU A 458 -24.31 7.22 6.11
N GLY A 459 -25.58 7.33 6.48
CA GLY A 459 -26.16 6.55 7.57
C GLY A 459 -26.00 5.04 7.35
N ILE A 460 -26.29 4.57 6.14
CA ILE A 460 -26.08 3.18 5.72
C ILE A 460 -24.61 2.78 5.83
N ALA A 461 -23.69 3.62 5.33
CA ALA A 461 -22.26 3.36 5.41
C ALA A 461 -21.76 3.26 6.86
N ILE A 462 -22.21 4.16 7.73
CA ILE A 462 -21.86 4.16 9.17
C ILE A 462 -22.37 2.89 9.84
N VAL A 463 -23.62 2.50 9.61
CA VAL A 463 -24.22 1.29 10.23
C VAL A 463 -23.53 0.02 9.71
N ASP A 464 -23.30 -0.09 8.40
CA ASP A 464 -22.60 -1.24 7.81
C ASP A 464 -21.18 -1.38 8.38
N HIS A 465 -20.42 -0.28 8.43
CA HIS A 465 -19.07 -0.29 8.97
C HIS A 465 -19.03 -0.54 10.48
N ALA A 466 -19.95 0.06 11.23
CA ALA A 466 -20.08 -0.17 12.69
C ALA A 466 -20.41 -1.62 13.01
N VAL A 467 -21.38 -2.24 12.32
CA VAL A 467 -21.73 -3.66 12.49
C VAL A 467 -20.52 -4.54 12.25
N LYS A 468 -19.81 -4.33 11.14
CA LYS A 468 -18.61 -5.09 10.78
C LYS A 468 -17.50 -4.94 11.83
N ASN A 469 -17.27 -3.72 12.31
CA ASN A 469 -16.28 -3.44 13.33
C ASN A 469 -16.65 -4.03 14.69
N LEU A 470 -17.92 -3.93 15.12
CA LEU A 470 -18.39 -4.51 16.36
C LEU A 470 -18.23 -6.04 16.39
N VAL A 471 -18.62 -6.72 15.30
CA VAL A 471 -18.42 -8.18 15.16
C VAL A 471 -16.92 -8.52 15.21
N THR A 472 -16.10 -7.73 14.53
CA THR A 472 -14.64 -7.91 14.50
C THR A 472 -14.03 -7.76 15.90
N ILE A 473 -14.40 -6.70 16.63
CA ILE A 473 -13.90 -6.44 18.00
C ILE A 473 -14.37 -7.53 18.96
N ALA A 474 -15.65 -7.87 18.92
CA ALA A 474 -16.20 -8.92 19.80
C ALA A 474 -15.50 -10.27 19.56
N GLY A 475 -15.35 -10.68 18.29
CA GLY A 475 -14.62 -11.89 17.93
C GLY A 475 -13.14 -11.83 18.29
N GLY A 476 -12.51 -10.65 18.14
CA GLY A 476 -11.12 -10.43 18.52
C GLY A 476 -10.89 -10.53 20.02
N LEU A 477 -11.73 -9.90 20.84
CA LEU A 477 -11.66 -10.00 22.30
C LEU A 477 -11.86 -11.43 22.76
N ALA A 478 -12.86 -12.13 22.23
CA ALA A 478 -13.09 -13.54 22.52
C ALA A 478 -11.87 -14.42 22.12
N SER A 479 -11.30 -14.15 20.95
CA SER A 479 -10.14 -14.88 20.44
C SER A 479 -8.87 -14.60 21.26
N MET A 480 -8.64 -13.34 21.68
CA MET A 480 -7.53 -13.00 22.58
C MET A 480 -7.63 -13.71 23.93
N ALA A 481 -8.84 -13.73 24.50
CA ALA A 481 -9.07 -14.45 25.75
C ALA A 481 -8.89 -15.97 25.57
N TRP A 482 -9.40 -16.56 24.48
CA TRP A 482 -9.27 -17.98 24.20
C TRP A 482 -7.83 -18.42 23.92
N LEU A 483 -7.09 -17.65 23.12
CA LEU A 483 -5.71 -17.93 22.73
C LEU A 483 -4.68 -17.40 23.74
N ASN A 484 -5.12 -16.68 24.76
CA ASN A 484 -4.25 -16.02 25.76
C ASN A 484 -3.16 -15.16 25.09
N VAL A 485 -3.57 -14.26 24.19
CA VAL A 485 -2.69 -13.34 23.44
C VAL A 485 -3.08 -11.91 23.76
N SER A 486 -2.08 -11.07 24.08
CA SER A 486 -2.26 -9.61 24.22
C SER A 486 -1.79 -8.89 22.95
N LEU A 487 -2.60 -7.93 22.48
CA LEU A 487 -2.23 -7.09 21.32
C LEU A 487 -0.96 -6.26 21.59
N THR A 488 -0.78 -5.79 22.82
CA THR A 488 0.38 -4.96 23.19
C THR A 488 1.67 -5.77 23.18
N THR A 489 1.64 -6.99 23.72
CA THR A 489 2.79 -7.90 23.68
C THR A 489 3.11 -8.34 22.25
N ALA A 490 2.07 -8.66 21.47
CA ALA A 490 2.24 -9.07 20.09
C ALA A 490 2.89 -7.99 19.21
N VAL A 491 2.51 -6.72 19.40
CA VAL A 491 3.12 -5.60 18.67
C VAL A 491 4.58 -5.39 19.11
N ALA A 492 4.86 -5.40 20.41
CA ALA A 492 6.22 -5.20 20.91
C ALA A 492 7.19 -6.28 20.39
N GLU A 493 6.80 -7.56 20.48
CA GLU A 493 7.64 -8.66 19.99
C GLU A 493 7.79 -8.67 18.46
N THR A 494 6.81 -8.15 17.73
CA THR A 494 6.93 -8.02 16.26
C THR A 494 7.89 -6.90 15.88
N GLU A 495 7.89 -5.79 16.62
CA GLU A 495 8.83 -4.68 16.43
C GLU A 495 10.28 -5.14 16.73
N GLU A 496 10.49 -5.88 17.82
CA GLU A 496 11.80 -6.48 18.17
C GLU A 496 12.27 -7.49 17.11
N ALA A 497 11.38 -8.35 16.62
CA ALA A 497 11.71 -9.32 15.60
C ALA A 497 12.04 -8.67 14.24
N SER A 498 11.41 -7.56 13.94
CA SER A 498 11.69 -6.79 12.71
C SER A 498 13.05 -6.06 12.82
N ALA A 499 13.39 -5.54 13.99
CA ALA A 499 14.68 -4.93 14.27
C ALA A 499 15.81 -5.97 14.20
N SER A 500 15.64 -7.13 14.85
CA SER A 500 16.61 -8.25 14.81
C SER A 500 16.78 -8.86 13.42
N ALA A 501 15.73 -8.88 12.60
CA ALA A 501 15.84 -9.35 11.22
C ALA A 501 16.59 -8.36 10.31
N ALA A 502 16.52 -7.07 10.64
CA ALA A 502 17.34 -6.05 9.99
C ALA A 502 18.82 -6.18 10.37
N GLU A 503 19.11 -6.46 11.64
CA GLU A 503 20.48 -6.70 12.14
C GLU A 503 21.09 -8.01 11.62
N THR A 504 20.31 -9.11 11.53
CA THR A 504 20.81 -10.41 11.05
C THR A 504 20.83 -10.52 9.51
N GLY A 505 20.11 -9.69 8.80
CA GLY A 505 20.23 -9.54 7.33
C GLY A 505 21.57 -8.95 6.91
N ASP A 506 22.19 -8.17 7.80
CA ASP A 506 23.50 -7.57 7.62
C ASP A 506 24.67 -8.56 7.88
N GLU A 507 24.46 -9.60 8.72
CA GLU A 507 25.48 -10.63 8.96
C GLU A 507 25.54 -11.74 7.88
N ALA A 508 24.55 -11.80 6.98
CA ALA A 508 24.41 -12.87 5.99
C ALA A 508 24.63 -12.41 4.54
N ALA A 509 24.94 -11.12 4.30
CA ALA A 509 25.30 -10.51 3.03
C ALA A 509 26.80 -10.19 3.00
#